data_e04e8fbc083013609b01387dcede3eae
#
_entry.id   e04e8fbc083013609b01387dcede3eae
#
_cell.length_a   1.000
_cell.length_b   1.000
_cell.length_c   1.000
_cell.angle_alpha   90.00
_cell.angle_beta   90.00
_cell.angle_gamma   90.00
#
_symmetry.space_group_name_H-M   'P 1'
#
loop_
_entity.id
_entity.type
_entity.pdbx_description
1 polymer ?
#
loop_
_entity_poly.entity_id
_entity_poly.type
_entity_poly.pdbx_seq_one_letter_code
_entity_poly.pdbx_strand_id
1 'polypeptide(L)'
;MKKILLAFASFFFLSSAQALELQEGKQYIELNQPHSVQTEIIEFFSFSCPHCFNFETKYQIPQKIKADLPKDATFKQYHVDWLGEEMVRAWSLAMILGIEEKVKMPLFEMIIEKRKAPTLDNIRDVFLANGVTAEQFDGGINSFAVTALTNKQITLAKKLGVRATPEFYVNGKYKVNGEGLSRSMDGFIKDYVETVKGLLQK
;
A
#
# COMPACT_ATOMS: atom_id res chain seq x y z
N MET A 1 6.14 -11.25 71.67
CA MET A 1 6.33 -11.81 70.31
C MET A 1 5.61 -10.88 69.32
N LYS A 2 6.36 -9.94 68.71
CA LYS A 2 5.80 -8.98 67.72
C LYS A 2 5.91 -9.56 66.34
N LYS A 3 4.76 -9.83 65.65
CA LYS A 3 4.71 -10.28 64.25
C LYS A 3 4.78 -9.04 63.35
N ILE A 4 5.89 -8.90 62.60
CA ILE A 4 6.07 -7.89 61.56
C ILE A 4 5.45 -8.45 60.29
N LEU A 5 4.35 -7.85 59.80
CA LEU A 5 3.78 -8.10 58.49
C LEU A 5 4.51 -7.21 57.46
N LEU A 6 5.34 -7.81 56.66
CA LEU A 6 5.91 -7.16 55.46
C LEU A 6 4.84 -7.15 54.34
N ALA A 7 4.29 -5.98 54.08
CA ALA A 7 3.45 -5.76 52.90
C ALA A 7 4.35 -5.57 51.66
N PHE A 8 4.37 -6.55 50.76
CA PHE A 8 4.99 -6.42 49.44
C PHE A 8 4.07 -5.57 48.55
N ALA A 9 4.44 -4.31 48.37
CA ALA A 9 3.80 -3.45 47.39
C ALA A 9 4.35 -3.80 46.01
N SER A 10 3.61 -4.60 45.25
CA SER A 10 3.92 -4.89 43.83
C SER A 10 3.63 -3.65 42.99
N PHE A 11 4.66 -2.93 42.62
CA PHE A 11 4.60 -1.82 41.67
C PHE A 11 4.40 -2.43 40.24
N PHE A 12 3.16 -2.48 39.77
CA PHE A 12 2.87 -2.74 38.38
C PHE A 12 3.31 -1.52 37.57
N PHE A 13 4.46 -1.61 36.89
CA PHE A 13 4.81 -0.68 35.83
C PHE A 13 3.89 -0.96 34.65
N LEU A 14 2.82 -0.20 34.51
CA LEU A 14 2.09 -0.06 33.27
C LEU A 14 3.02 0.64 32.28
N SER A 15 3.70 -0.14 31.44
CA SER A 15 4.35 0.39 30.24
C SER A 15 3.24 0.86 29.29
N SER A 16 2.87 2.13 29.40
CA SER A 16 2.06 2.76 28.37
C SER A 16 2.87 2.76 27.09
N ALA A 17 2.49 1.91 26.13
CA ALA A 17 2.96 2.04 24.76
C ALA A 17 2.56 3.44 24.31
N GLN A 18 3.55 4.33 24.19
CA GLN A 18 3.34 5.70 23.73
C GLN A 18 2.99 5.59 22.25
N ALA A 19 1.72 5.76 21.91
CA ALA A 19 1.27 5.87 20.54
C ALA A 19 1.99 7.06 19.88
N LEU A 20 2.43 6.90 18.64
CA LEU A 20 3.05 7.98 17.88
C LEU A 20 2.07 9.15 17.77
N GLU A 21 2.43 10.31 18.35
CA GLU A 21 1.64 11.52 18.22
C GLU A 21 1.79 12.06 16.79
N LEU A 22 0.72 11.98 16.01
CA LEU A 22 0.71 12.37 14.59
C LEU A 22 0.59 13.89 14.47
N GLN A 23 1.57 14.51 13.82
CA GLN A 23 1.64 15.95 13.55
C GLN A 23 1.53 16.20 12.05
N GLU A 24 0.59 17.08 11.66
CA GLU A 24 0.50 17.57 10.29
C GLU A 24 1.78 18.30 9.89
N GLY A 25 2.17 18.15 8.62
CA GLY A 25 3.42 18.69 8.09
C GLY A 25 4.66 17.86 8.45
N LYS A 26 4.55 16.92 9.41
CA LYS A 26 5.63 16.01 9.79
C LYS A 26 5.38 14.59 9.30
N GLN A 27 4.53 13.81 9.97
CA GLN A 27 4.26 12.43 9.57
C GLN A 27 3.23 12.32 8.46
N TYR A 28 2.36 13.31 8.30
CA TYR A 28 1.34 13.33 7.25
C TYR A 28 1.05 14.75 6.75
N ILE A 29 0.40 14.82 5.61
CA ILE A 29 -0.15 16.04 5.02
C ILE A 29 -1.64 15.86 4.91
N GLU A 30 -2.43 16.82 5.43
CA GLU A 30 -3.87 16.85 5.24
C GLU A 30 -4.19 17.50 3.89
N LEU A 31 -4.95 16.80 3.07
CA LEU A 31 -5.39 17.28 1.76
C LEU A 31 -6.70 18.04 1.89
N ASN A 32 -6.90 19.05 1.07
CA ASN A 32 -8.20 19.74 0.97
C ASN A 32 -9.22 18.87 0.20
N GLN A 33 -9.53 17.71 0.76
CA GLN A 33 -10.44 16.70 0.22
C GLN A 33 -11.37 16.21 1.33
N PRO A 34 -12.63 15.85 1.02
CA PRO A 34 -13.49 15.19 2.00
C PRO A 34 -12.95 13.80 2.32
N HIS A 35 -13.30 13.28 3.50
CA HIS A 35 -13.07 11.88 3.82
C HIS A 35 -13.74 10.97 2.79
N SER A 36 -13.11 9.86 2.46
CA SER A 36 -13.77 8.79 1.73
C SER A 36 -14.96 8.23 2.54
N VAL A 37 -15.97 7.74 1.84
CA VAL A 37 -17.17 7.15 2.48
C VAL A 37 -16.82 5.89 3.26
N GLN A 38 -15.80 5.16 2.80
CA GLN A 38 -15.30 3.95 3.45
C GLN A 38 -13.93 4.21 4.03
N THR A 39 -13.66 3.60 5.19
CA THR A 39 -12.32 3.57 5.77
C THR A 39 -11.39 2.82 4.81
N GLU A 40 -10.41 3.51 4.26
CA GLU A 40 -9.53 2.92 3.25
C GLU A 40 -8.10 3.45 3.30
N ILE A 41 -7.19 2.58 2.91
CA ILE A 41 -5.81 2.92 2.60
C ILE A 41 -5.61 2.65 1.12
N ILE A 42 -5.02 3.61 0.42
CA ILE A 42 -4.64 3.45 -0.98
C ILE A 42 -3.14 3.70 -1.10
N GLU A 43 -2.42 2.70 -1.55
CA GLU A 43 -1.05 2.84 -2.02
C GLU A 43 -1.05 3.09 -3.51
N PHE A 44 -0.43 4.18 -3.96
CA PHE A 44 -0.08 4.36 -5.36
C PHE A 44 1.34 3.88 -5.59
N PHE A 45 1.49 2.99 -6.55
CA PHE A 45 2.78 2.34 -6.85
C PHE A 45 3.02 2.21 -8.36
N SER A 46 4.22 1.78 -8.72
CA SER A 46 4.58 1.39 -10.08
C SER A 46 5.47 0.16 -10.05
N PHE A 47 5.24 -0.77 -10.96
CA PHE A 47 6.13 -1.92 -11.16
C PHE A 47 7.54 -1.52 -11.64
N SER A 48 7.71 -0.30 -12.17
CA SER A 48 9.02 0.25 -12.55
C SER A 48 9.72 0.99 -11.42
N CYS A 49 9.13 1.05 -10.23
CA CYS A 49 9.66 1.77 -9.08
C CYS A 49 10.48 0.86 -8.16
N PRO A 50 11.81 1.02 -8.04
CA PRO A 50 12.63 0.22 -7.13
C PRO A 50 12.24 0.39 -5.65
N HIS A 51 11.76 1.57 -5.26
CA HIS A 51 11.28 1.80 -3.88
C HIS A 51 10.01 1.02 -3.60
N CYS A 52 9.08 0.91 -4.57
CA CYS A 52 7.87 0.08 -4.43
C CYS A 52 8.25 -1.40 -4.29
N PHE A 53 9.21 -1.88 -5.09
CA PHE A 53 9.75 -3.23 -4.97
C PHE A 53 10.34 -3.48 -3.57
N ASN A 54 11.12 -2.53 -3.03
CA ASN A 54 11.65 -2.64 -1.67
C ASN A 54 10.57 -2.61 -0.59
N PHE A 55 9.49 -1.84 -0.78
CA PHE A 55 8.35 -1.80 0.14
C PHE A 55 7.66 -3.16 0.23
N GLU A 56 7.53 -3.86 -0.90
CA GLU A 56 6.94 -5.21 -0.92
C GLU A 56 7.89 -6.28 -0.37
N THR A 57 9.17 -6.25 -0.76
CA THR A 57 10.10 -7.36 -0.51
C THR A 57 10.94 -7.19 0.75
N LYS A 58 11.59 -6.05 0.89
CA LYS A 58 12.57 -5.81 1.95
C LYS A 58 11.94 -5.24 3.22
N TYR A 59 11.08 -4.24 3.08
CA TYR A 59 10.47 -3.53 4.22
C TYR A 59 9.16 -4.15 4.65
N GLN A 60 8.47 -4.81 3.73
CA GLN A 60 7.18 -5.48 3.93
C GLN A 60 6.13 -4.53 4.56
N ILE A 61 6.14 -3.25 4.15
CA ILE A 61 5.25 -2.22 4.69
C ILE A 61 3.78 -2.55 4.39
N PRO A 62 3.39 -2.88 3.13
CA PRO A 62 2.02 -3.26 2.83
C PRO A 62 1.53 -4.46 3.66
N GLN A 63 2.37 -5.48 3.84
CA GLN A 63 2.05 -6.68 4.61
C GLN A 63 1.85 -6.37 6.10
N LYS A 64 2.73 -5.52 6.68
CA LYS A 64 2.62 -5.08 8.08
C LYS A 64 1.37 -4.24 8.34
N ILE A 65 0.98 -3.40 7.37
CA ILE A 65 -0.27 -2.63 7.46
C ILE A 65 -1.47 -3.57 7.39
N LYS A 66 -1.49 -4.50 6.42
CA LYS A 66 -2.59 -5.46 6.22
C LYS A 66 -2.78 -6.40 7.42
N ALA A 67 -1.70 -6.78 8.12
CA ALA A 67 -1.76 -7.71 9.25
C ALA A 67 -2.65 -7.22 10.40
N ASP A 68 -2.72 -5.91 10.62
CA ASP A 68 -3.48 -5.29 11.70
C ASP A 68 -4.60 -4.37 11.17
N LEU A 69 -5.03 -4.57 9.93
CA LEU A 69 -6.07 -3.76 9.32
C LEU A 69 -7.42 -4.00 10.03
N PRO A 70 -8.14 -2.94 10.47
CA PRO A 70 -9.49 -3.08 10.98
C PRO A 70 -10.42 -3.80 9.98
N LYS A 71 -11.39 -4.57 10.47
CA LYS A 71 -12.28 -5.39 9.62
C LYS A 71 -13.14 -4.56 8.65
N ASP A 72 -13.41 -3.33 9.01
CA ASP A 72 -14.19 -2.35 8.24
C ASP A 72 -13.34 -1.48 7.33
N ALA A 73 -12.00 -1.61 7.39
CA ALA A 73 -11.09 -0.89 6.54
C ALA A 73 -10.64 -1.73 5.33
N THR A 74 -10.33 -1.06 4.23
CA THR A 74 -9.81 -1.70 3.02
C THR A 74 -8.41 -1.19 2.69
N PHE A 75 -7.56 -2.09 2.18
CA PHE A 75 -6.25 -1.74 1.63
C PHE A 75 -6.26 -2.02 0.13
N LYS A 76 -5.96 -0.99 -0.65
CA LYS A 76 -5.92 -1.07 -2.12
C LYS A 76 -4.56 -0.61 -2.63
N GLN A 77 -4.05 -1.28 -3.64
CA GLN A 77 -2.86 -0.86 -4.36
C GLN A 77 -3.27 -0.44 -5.77
N TYR A 78 -2.95 0.79 -6.17
CA TYR A 78 -3.28 1.34 -7.47
C TYR A 78 -2.01 1.70 -8.23
N HIS A 79 -1.93 1.27 -9.48
CA HIS A 79 -0.78 1.55 -10.33
C HIS A 79 -0.92 2.94 -10.98
N VAL A 80 0.18 3.67 -11.11
CA VAL A 80 0.23 4.96 -11.81
C VAL A 80 0.53 4.81 -13.30
N ASP A 81 0.05 5.75 -14.13
CA ASP A 81 0.12 5.71 -15.60
C ASP A 81 1.36 6.42 -16.21
N TRP A 82 2.38 6.73 -15.42
CA TRP A 82 3.49 7.58 -15.87
C TRP A 82 4.35 6.99 -17.00
N LEU A 83 4.36 5.68 -17.16
CA LEU A 83 5.09 4.97 -18.21
C LEU A 83 4.16 4.25 -19.20
N GLY A 84 2.92 4.70 -19.30
CA GLY A 84 1.89 4.09 -20.14
C GLY A 84 0.77 3.43 -19.35
N GLU A 85 -0.30 3.12 -20.05
CA GLU A 85 -1.53 2.58 -19.44
C GLU A 85 -1.50 1.05 -19.31
N GLU A 86 -0.60 0.36 -20.03
CA GLU A 86 -0.57 -1.09 -20.12
C GLU A 86 -0.44 -1.77 -18.76
N MET A 87 0.45 -1.25 -17.89
CA MET A 87 0.64 -1.79 -16.54
C MET A 87 -0.53 -1.48 -15.60
N VAL A 88 -1.17 -0.30 -15.75
CA VAL A 88 -2.39 0.03 -14.99
C VAL A 88 -3.53 -0.91 -15.38
N ARG A 89 -3.64 -1.19 -16.68
CA ARG A 89 -4.64 -2.10 -17.23
C ARG A 89 -4.40 -3.54 -16.81
N ALA A 90 -3.14 -4.00 -16.84
CA ALA A 90 -2.74 -5.31 -16.34
C ALA A 90 -3.06 -5.46 -14.84
N TRP A 91 -2.74 -4.46 -14.04
CA TRP A 91 -3.06 -4.47 -12.62
C TRP A 91 -4.56 -4.44 -12.36
N SER A 92 -5.32 -3.67 -13.15
CA SER A 92 -6.78 -3.69 -13.11
C SER A 92 -7.35 -5.08 -13.44
N LEU A 93 -6.78 -5.79 -14.41
CA LEU A 93 -7.17 -7.17 -14.74
C LEU A 93 -6.87 -8.10 -13.55
N ALA A 94 -5.69 -7.99 -12.94
CA ALA A 94 -5.34 -8.78 -11.76
C ALA A 94 -6.35 -8.57 -10.61
N MET A 95 -6.73 -7.31 -10.35
CA MET A 95 -7.73 -6.97 -9.34
C MET A 95 -9.13 -7.54 -9.66
N ILE A 96 -9.55 -7.48 -10.92
CA ILE A 96 -10.86 -8.05 -11.34
C ILE A 96 -10.88 -9.57 -11.21
N LEU A 97 -9.75 -10.23 -11.47
CA LEU A 97 -9.61 -11.69 -11.36
C LEU A 97 -9.31 -12.15 -9.92
N GLY A 98 -9.00 -11.23 -8.99
CA GLY A 98 -8.62 -11.55 -7.60
C GLY A 98 -7.29 -12.31 -7.49
N ILE A 99 -6.33 -11.98 -8.36
CA ILE A 99 -5.04 -12.69 -8.47
C ILE A 99 -3.83 -11.77 -8.21
N GLU A 100 -4.04 -10.59 -7.62
CA GLU A 100 -3.00 -9.59 -7.39
C GLU A 100 -1.75 -10.21 -6.74
N GLU A 101 -1.95 -11.00 -5.69
CA GLU A 101 -0.84 -11.62 -4.95
C GLU A 101 -0.06 -12.67 -5.77
N LYS A 102 -0.69 -13.26 -6.80
CA LYS A 102 -0.03 -14.23 -7.68
C LYS A 102 0.87 -13.56 -8.73
N VAL A 103 0.44 -12.43 -9.26
CA VAL A 103 1.12 -11.79 -10.41
C VAL A 103 1.98 -10.59 -10.00
N LYS A 104 1.79 -10.03 -8.78
CA LYS A 104 2.51 -8.85 -8.32
C LYS A 104 4.03 -9.04 -8.38
N MET A 105 4.55 -10.04 -7.70
CA MET A 105 5.99 -10.28 -7.69
C MET A 105 6.54 -10.66 -9.07
N PRO A 106 5.93 -11.55 -9.85
CA PRO A 106 6.35 -11.81 -11.23
C PRO A 106 6.38 -10.57 -12.13
N LEU A 107 5.45 -9.62 -11.97
CA LEU A 107 5.48 -8.36 -12.71
C LEU A 107 6.63 -7.44 -12.28
N PHE A 108 6.90 -7.33 -10.98
CA PHE A 108 8.08 -6.62 -10.48
C PHE A 108 9.38 -7.24 -10.99
N GLU A 109 9.52 -8.58 -10.91
CA GLU A 109 10.69 -9.29 -11.42
C GLU A 109 10.88 -9.07 -12.92
N MET A 110 9.80 -9.11 -13.69
CA MET A 110 9.85 -8.87 -15.13
C MET A 110 10.47 -7.52 -15.45
N ILE A 111 10.05 -6.46 -14.73
CA ILE A 111 10.49 -5.07 -15.00
C ILE A 111 11.83 -4.77 -14.32
N ILE A 112 11.94 -5.01 -13.01
CA ILE A 112 13.08 -4.57 -12.20
C ILE A 112 14.30 -5.47 -12.39
N GLU A 113 14.10 -6.79 -12.33
CA GLU A 113 15.22 -7.75 -12.36
C GLU A 113 15.57 -8.17 -13.79
N LYS A 114 14.57 -8.58 -14.58
CA LYS A 114 14.77 -9.05 -15.94
C LYS A 114 14.84 -7.92 -16.97
N ARG A 115 14.52 -6.69 -16.57
CA ARG A 115 14.56 -5.48 -17.41
C ARG A 115 13.78 -5.61 -18.72
N LYS A 116 12.70 -6.37 -18.71
CA LYS A 116 11.81 -6.49 -19.86
C LYS A 116 10.91 -5.27 -19.97
N ALA A 117 10.65 -4.83 -21.20
CA ALA A 117 9.70 -3.75 -21.46
C ALA A 117 8.27 -4.16 -21.05
N PRO A 118 7.44 -3.25 -20.53
CA PRO A 118 6.06 -3.51 -20.14
C PRO A 118 5.12 -3.62 -21.34
N THR A 119 5.48 -4.41 -22.34
CA THR A 119 4.63 -4.67 -23.51
C THR A 119 3.50 -5.63 -23.14
N LEU A 120 2.40 -5.55 -23.85
CA LEU A 120 1.24 -6.41 -23.63
C LEU A 120 1.62 -7.91 -23.71
N ASP A 121 2.52 -8.28 -24.64
CA ASP A 121 2.99 -9.66 -24.78
C ASP A 121 3.77 -10.14 -23.57
N ASN A 122 4.73 -9.33 -23.07
CA ASN A 122 5.49 -9.68 -21.88
C ASN A 122 4.61 -9.77 -20.63
N ILE A 123 3.62 -8.89 -20.50
CA ILE A 123 2.62 -8.90 -19.43
C ILE A 123 1.77 -10.17 -19.53
N ARG A 124 1.29 -10.48 -20.72
CA ARG A 124 0.50 -11.69 -21.01
C ARG A 124 1.24 -12.94 -20.60
N ASP A 125 2.52 -13.06 -20.97
CA ASP A 125 3.36 -14.20 -20.57
C ASP A 125 3.42 -14.39 -19.05
N VAL A 126 3.53 -13.28 -18.29
CA VAL A 126 3.51 -13.34 -16.83
C VAL A 126 2.17 -13.87 -16.31
N PHE A 127 1.06 -13.39 -16.85
CA PHE A 127 -0.27 -13.84 -16.43
C PHE A 127 -0.49 -15.32 -16.72
N LEU A 128 -0.13 -15.78 -17.92
CA LEU A 128 -0.28 -17.18 -18.30
C LEU A 128 0.58 -18.10 -17.44
N ALA A 129 1.84 -17.71 -17.17
CA ALA A 129 2.75 -18.45 -16.31
C ALA A 129 2.25 -18.57 -14.86
N ASN A 130 1.33 -17.67 -14.43
CA ASN A 130 0.75 -17.66 -13.09
C ASN A 130 -0.71 -18.16 -13.05
N GLY A 131 -1.13 -18.92 -14.07
CA GLY A 131 -2.37 -19.70 -14.06
C GLY A 131 -3.59 -18.98 -14.62
N VAL A 132 -3.41 -17.86 -15.32
CA VAL A 132 -4.47 -17.21 -16.11
C VAL A 132 -4.50 -17.85 -17.50
N THR A 133 -5.68 -18.21 -17.98
CA THR A 133 -5.79 -18.74 -19.36
C THR A 133 -5.65 -17.63 -20.40
N ALA A 134 -5.25 -17.99 -21.62
CA ALA A 134 -5.20 -17.06 -22.74
C ALA A 134 -6.55 -16.37 -22.96
N GLU A 135 -7.65 -17.14 -22.89
CA GLU A 135 -9.01 -16.61 -23.03
C GLU A 135 -9.35 -15.57 -21.93
N GLN A 136 -8.98 -15.84 -20.67
CA GLN A 136 -9.21 -14.90 -19.57
C GLN A 136 -8.40 -13.62 -19.75
N PHE A 137 -7.15 -13.72 -20.19
CA PHE A 137 -6.31 -12.54 -20.41
C PHE A 137 -6.81 -11.74 -21.62
N ASP A 138 -6.89 -12.37 -22.79
CA ASP A 138 -7.21 -11.70 -24.06
C ASP A 138 -8.63 -11.12 -24.06
N GLY A 139 -9.60 -11.83 -23.47
CA GLY A 139 -10.97 -11.35 -23.32
C GLY A 139 -11.13 -10.33 -22.19
N GLY A 140 -10.28 -10.40 -21.15
CA GLY A 140 -10.38 -9.55 -19.95
C GLY A 140 -9.69 -8.20 -20.08
N ILE A 141 -8.50 -8.16 -20.70
CA ILE A 141 -7.61 -6.98 -20.66
C ILE A 141 -8.24 -5.70 -21.23
N ASN A 142 -9.12 -5.82 -22.22
CA ASN A 142 -9.86 -4.71 -22.82
C ASN A 142 -11.35 -4.70 -22.43
N SER A 143 -11.75 -5.47 -21.43
CA SER A 143 -13.14 -5.49 -20.97
C SER A 143 -13.57 -4.14 -20.39
N PHE A 144 -14.88 -3.91 -20.35
CA PHE A 144 -15.46 -2.70 -19.75
C PHE A 144 -15.06 -2.56 -18.27
N ALA A 145 -15.07 -3.65 -17.49
CA ALA A 145 -14.70 -3.64 -16.08
C ALA A 145 -13.23 -3.22 -15.87
N VAL A 146 -12.31 -3.78 -16.65
CA VAL A 146 -10.88 -3.42 -16.61
C VAL A 146 -10.68 -1.97 -17.03
N THR A 147 -11.33 -1.52 -18.10
CA THR A 147 -11.26 -0.13 -18.55
C THR A 147 -11.77 0.85 -17.48
N ALA A 148 -12.91 0.54 -16.86
CA ALA A 148 -13.47 1.38 -15.79
C ALA A 148 -12.54 1.47 -14.58
N LEU A 149 -11.95 0.33 -14.16
CA LEU A 149 -11.02 0.31 -13.02
C LEU A 149 -9.69 1.01 -13.35
N THR A 150 -9.17 0.85 -14.56
CA THR A 150 -8.00 1.59 -15.06
C THR A 150 -8.22 3.09 -14.98
N ASN A 151 -9.32 3.58 -15.54
CA ASN A 151 -9.68 4.99 -15.50
C ASN A 151 -9.87 5.50 -14.07
N LYS A 152 -10.43 4.68 -13.19
CA LYS A 152 -10.58 5.01 -11.76
C LYS A 152 -9.22 5.22 -11.09
N GLN A 153 -8.26 4.32 -11.29
CA GLN A 153 -6.91 4.44 -10.73
C GLN A 153 -6.23 5.73 -11.19
N ILE A 154 -6.21 5.96 -12.50
CA ILE A 154 -5.60 7.14 -13.13
C ILE A 154 -6.26 8.45 -12.64
N THR A 155 -7.57 8.49 -12.64
CA THR A 155 -8.34 9.68 -12.22
C THR A 155 -8.11 9.98 -10.74
N LEU A 156 -8.08 8.95 -9.90
CA LEU A 156 -7.87 9.12 -8.47
C LEU A 156 -6.44 9.57 -8.16
N ALA A 157 -5.43 9.01 -8.85
CA ALA A 157 -4.05 9.48 -8.73
C ALA A 157 -3.91 10.96 -9.05
N LYS A 158 -4.53 11.41 -10.15
CA LYS A 158 -4.57 12.84 -10.53
C LYS A 158 -5.30 13.69 -9.51
N LYS A 159 -6.47 13.25 -9.04
CA LYS A 159 -7.28 13.96 -8.04
C LYS A 159 -6.54 14.17 -6.72
N LEU A 160 -5.84 13.14 -6.25
CA LEU A 160 -5.07 13.19 -5.00
C LEU A 160 -3.70 13.86 -5.15
N GLY A 161 -3.30 14.21 -6.38
CA GLY A 161 -2.04 14.87 -6.67
C GLY A 161 -0.82 13.97 -6.45
N VAL A 162 -0.92 12.68 -6.79
CA VAL A 162 0.19 11.72 -6.70
C VAL A 162 1.35 12.16 -7.58
N ARG A 163 2.55 12.29 -6.99
CA ARG A 163 3.76 12.78 -7.67
C ARG A 163 4.97 11.88 -7.50
N ALA A 164 4.91 10.93 -6.59
CA ALA A 164 5.96 9.95 -6.33
C ALA A 164 5.35 8.57 -6.04
N THR A 165 6.15 7.52 -6.09
CA THR A 165 5.76 6.18 -5.68
C THR A 165 6.87 5.55 -4.83
N PRO A 166 6.55 4.81 -3.78
CA PRO A 166 5.19 4.59 -3.26
C PRO A 166 4.66 5.80 -2.49
N GLU A 167 3.40 6.16 -2.67
CA GLU A 167 2.68 7.14 -1.84
C GLU A 167 1.42 6.51 -1.25
N PHE A 168 1.20 6.71 0.06
CA PHE A 168 0.04 6.17 0.78
C PHE A 168 -0.93 7.27 1.15
N TYR A 169 -2.19 7.00 0.90
CA TYR A 169 -3.31 7.89 1.22
C TYR A 169 -4.30 7.15 2.13
N VAL A 170 -4.73 7.81 3.19
CA VAL A 170 -5.66 7.26 4.17
C VAL A 170 -6.94 8.08 4.13
N ASN A 171 -8.08 7.39 4.05
CA ASN A 171 -9.42 7.96 4.04
C ASN A 171 -9.62 9.06 2.98
N GLY A 172 -8.86 9.00 1.86
CA GLY A 172 -8.91 9.99 0.78
C GLY A 172 -8.46 11.40 1.17
N LYS A 173 -8.07 11.62 2.43
CA LYS A 173 -7.80 12.93 3.03
C LYS A 173 -6.37 13.10 3.52
N TYR A 174 -5.73 12.05 3.97
CA TYR A 174 -4.40 12.12 4.58
C TYR A 174 -3.38 11.43 3.69
N LYS A 175 -2.32 12.15 3.34
CA LYS A 175 -1.13 11.59 2.66
C LYS A 175 -0.03 11.35 3.68
N VAL A 176 0.56 10.17 3.70
CA VAL A 176 1.74 9.89 4.53
C VAL A 176 2.93 10.69 4.01
N ASN A 177 3.61 11.38 4.91
CA ASN A 177 4.83 12.15 4.60
C ASN A 177 6.07 11.37 5.05
N GLY A 178 6.65 10.58 4.14
CA GLY A 178 7.83 9.77 4.43
C GLY A 178 9.08 10.59 4.83
N GLU A 179 9.17 11.85 4.40
CA GLU A 179 10.31 12.73 4.72
C GLU A 179 10.35 13.13 6.20
N GLY A 180 9.21 13.15 6.87
CA GLY A 180 9.09 13.48 8.29
C GLY A 180 9.26 12.31 9.24
N LEU A 181 9.52 11.09 8.72
CA LEU A 181 9.70 9.88 9.52
C LEU A 181 11.17 9.66 9.89
N SER A 182 11.42 8.64 10.73
CA SER A 182 12.76 8.30 11.19
C SER A 182 13.73 8.05 10.02
N ARG A 183 14.98 8.46 10.18
CA ARG A 183 16.03 8.26 9.19
C ARG A 183 16.68 6.87 9.26
N SER A 184 16.55 6.16 10.40
CA SER A 184 16.99 4.77 10.47
C SER A 184 15.96 3.88 9.76
N MET A 185 16.39 2.81 9.11
CA MET A 185 15.50 1.95 8.34
C MET A 185 14.41 1.31 9.22
N ASP A 186 14.78 0.76 10.35
CA ASP A 186 13.82 0.12 11.27
C ASP A 186 12.84 1.14 11.83
N GLY A 187 13.33 2.33 12.20
CA GLY A 187 12.49 3.44 12.64
C GLY A 187 11.54 3.91 11.54
N PHE A 188 12.03 4.04 10.29
CA PHE A 188 11.21 4.41 9.15
C PHE A 188 10.07 3.43 8.92
N ILE A 189 10.36 2.13 8.91
CA ILE A 189 9.34 1.09 8.72
C ILE A 189 8.29 1.16 9.85
N LYS A 190 8.74 1.25 11.10
CA LYS A 190 7.87 1.38 12.25
C LYS A 190 6.99 2.61 12.16
N ASP A 191 7.61 3.79 12.00
CA ASP A 191 6.90 5.07 11.93
C ASP A 191 5.90 5.11 10.77
N TYR A 192 6.27 4.52 9.62
CA TYR A 192 5.38 4.46 8.45
C TYR A 192 4.10 3.68 8.75
N VAL A 193 4.26 2.47 9.30
CA VAL A 193 3.12 1.60 9.66
C VAL A 193 2.26 2.24 10.75
N GLU A 194 2.88 2.79 11.79
CA GLU A 194 2.17 3.48 12.89
C GLU A 194 1.44 4.74 12.40
N THR A 195 2.06 5.51 11.49
CA THR A 195 1.41 6.67 10.86
C THR A 195 0.15 6.26 10.11
N VAL A 196 0.24 5.26 9.24
CA VAL A 196 -0.93 4.79 8.48
C VAL A 196 -2.04 4.32 9.42
N LYS A 197 -1.70 3.51 10.45
CA LYS A 197 -2.67 3.02 11.44
C LYS A 197 -3.31 4.15 12.25
N GLY A 198 -2.50 5.12 12.68
CA GLY A 198 -3.01 6.27 13.43
C GLY A 198 -3.92 7.18 12.60
N LEU A 199 -3.66 7.32 11.28
CA LEU A 199 -4.50 8.10 10.37
C LEU A 199 -5.86 7.43 10.09
N LEU A 200 -5.96 6.10 10.21
CA LEU A 200 -7.25 5.40 10.12
C LEU A 200 -8.22 5.77 11.26
N GLN A 201 -7.68 6.26 12.39
CA GLN A 201 -8.48 6.64 13.57
C GLN A 201 -8.87 8.12 13.56
N LYS A 202 -8.37 8.91 12.61
CA LYS A 202 -8.70 10.32 12.44
C LYS A 202 -9.94 10.52 11.56
#